data_de6a017667475a752fb7412d4958a032
#
_entry.id   de6a017667475a752fb7412d4958a032
#
_cell.length_a   1.000
_cell.length_b   1.000
_cell.length_c   1.000
_cell.angle_alpha   90.00
_cell.angle_beta   90.00
_cell.angle_gamma   90.00
#
_symmetry.space_group_name_H-M   'P 1'
#
loop_
_entity.id
_entity.type
_entity.pdbx_description
1 polymer ?
#
loop_
_entity_poly.entity_id
_entity_poly.type
_entity_poly.pdbx_seq_one_letter_code
_entity_poly.pdbx_strand_id
1 'polypeptide(L)'
;MNVVLADTVEDSNETESTNGLGKTTLLRIVHFCLGGSIVRDRVLSHPALIGVSFGMKLSHKGQEVRIDRKIGEGGVLVSVAFVDGLNVEVLETVGEQIRISADDWTKVLSQKFTPETYVLAAGKYIPSFRDVFLYQARVGKDAYTDPQQAFRGQPGPIRRLVLSYLLSLNWNKQRDLHDEQQKREQISIAIKALEEAGDSTDEKSIGDLEAERVVLEKQIAQKRDEVAGFNVRQDYDKLENRLNEVDRTIHDLLNENHSDNRLLEYYGRSAKEAPTSSADVPVQILSDAGAVFKEEALRSLAEVAAFHEQVYRNRHEFLATEIRRLRTQTSQRSRAIDKFSAEKTDLLRTLKSSGALDTLIALQRGLTELEAKHDSLKARIEERKRFDVRKDALSASMIEGRALLKRDLEDRRPIVDEVVGLFAEYTRFLYGVPGKLSIDVKQAGYAFGISIDREGSDGVDQMVVFCFDLAIATIRARRRSPFNILLHDSTMFADVDPRQYGLALQLAAATAANEGFQYICCLNAGALPKDHLGEFDIDAAVRLRLTDDGDHGRLLGMRLPPRERAA
;
A
#
# COMPACT_ATOMS: atom_id res chain seq x y z
N MET A 1 2.42 -30.18 17.24
CA MET A 1 1.55 -29.10 17.78
C MET A 1 2.05 -28.69 19.15
N ASN A 2 1.95 -27.40 19.50
CA ASN A 2 2.29 -26.84 20.81
C ASN A 2 1.13 -25.99 21.31
N VAL A 3 0.73 -26.21 22.56
CA VAL A 3 -0.42 -25.50 23.19
C VAL A 3 0.08 -24.62 24.31
N VAL A 4 -0.39 -23.38 24.33
CA VAL A 4 -0.33 -22.48 25.49
C VAL A 4 -1.72 -22.44 26.10
N LEU A 5 -1.86 -23.02 27.27
CA LEU A 5 -3.14 -23.19 27.93
C LEU A 5 -3.32 -22.18 29.07
N ALA A 6 -4.38 -21.41 29.00
CA ALA A 6 -4.81 -20.59 30.16
C ALA A 6 -5.85 -21.34 30.95
N ASP A 7 -5.57 -21.50 32.23
CA ASP A 7 -6.35 -22.29 33.16
C ASP A 7 -6.71 -21.50 34.43
N THR A 8 -7.70 -21.94 35.15
CA THR A 8 -8.04 -21.44 36.48
C THR A 8 -7.49 -22.38 37.54
N VAL A 9 -7.10 -21.85 38.68
CA VAL A 9 -6.72 -22.67 39.85
C VAL A 9 -7.99 -23.05 40.63
N GLU A 10 -7.98 -24.21 41.31
CA GLU A 10 -9.16 -24.70 42.07
C GLU A 10 -9.69 -23.70 43.09
N ASP A 11 -8.83 -22.84 43.66
CA ASP A 11 -9.16 -21.81 44.65
C ASP A 11 -9.40 -20.40 44.05
N SER A 12 -9.58 -20.29 42.70
CA SER A 12 -9.82 -19.00 42.05
C SER A 12 -11.13 -18.35 42.50
N ASN A 13 -11.07 -17.05 42.80
CA ASN A 13 -12.26 -16.28 43.19
C ASN A 13 -13.13 -15.98 41.94
N GLU A 14 -14.44 -15.78 42.14
CA GLU A 14 -15.41 -15.42 41.08
C GLU A 14 -15.04 -14.16 40.30
N THR A 15 -14.17 -13.30 40.83
CA THR A 15 -13.67 -12.07 40.21
C THR A 15 -12.40 -12.28 39.40
N GLU A 16 -11.78 -13.45 39.42
CA GLU A 16 -10.60 -13.80 38.66
C GLU A 16 -10.99 -14.33 37.27
N SER A 17 -10.14 -14.14 36.32
CA SER A 17 -10.44 -14.46 34.91
C SER A 17 -9.20 -14.97 34.19
N THR A 18 -9.37 -15.99 33.36
CA THR A 18 -8.37 -16.45 32.39
C THR A 18 -8.11 -15.43 31.28
N ASN A 19 -8.91 -14.36 31.22
CA ASN A 19 -8.65 -13.22 30.35
C ASN A 19 -7.54 -12.35 30.95
N GLY A 20 -6.58 -11.95 30.11
CA GLY A 20 -5.45 -11.12 30.55
C GLY A 20 -4.26 -11.88 31.16
N LEU A 21 -4.24 -13.21 31.12
CA LEU A 21 -3.08 -14.01 31.54
C LEU A 21 -1.87 -13.89 30.59
N GLY A 22 -2.07 -13.37 29.36
CA GLY A 22 -0.98 -13.09 28.42
C GLY A 22 -0.98 -13.93 27.15
N LYS A 23 -2.02 -14.72 26.86
CA LYS A 23 -2.13 -15.53 25.62
C LYS A 23 -1.87 -14.73 24.34
N THR A 24 -2.67 -13.72 24.12
CA THR A 24 -2.50 -12.82 22.97
C THR A 24 -1.19 -12.01 23.07
N THR A 25 -0.72 -11.74 24.28
CA THR A 25 0.56 -11.07 24.52
C THR A 25 1.73 -11.90 24.01
N LEU A 26 1.67 -13.22 24.11
CA LEU A 26 2.70 -14.11 23.54
C LEU A 26 2.82 -13.92 22.02
N LEU A 27 1.70 -13.92 21.29
CA LEU A 27 1.71 -13.68 19.86
C LEU A 27 2.28 -12.30 19.52
N ARG A 28 1.93 -11.28 20.30
CA ARG A 28 2.47 -9.92 20.15
C ARG A 28 3.98 -9.85 20.40
N ILE A 29 4.49 -10.59 21.36
CA ILE A 29 5.93 -10.71 21.62
C ILE A 29 6.63 -11.36 20.42
N VAL A 30 6.06 -12.44 19.87
CA VAL A 30 6.60 -13.07 18.65
C VAL A 30 6.60 -12.07 17.48
N HIS A 31 5.51 -11.34 17.28
CA HIS A 31 5.47 -10.27 16.28
C HIS A 31 6.53 -9.19 16.52
N PHE A 32 6.71 -8.79 17.77
CA PHE A 32 7.71 -7.80 18.15
C PHE A 32 9.13 -8.30 17.83
N CYS A 33 9.50 -9.49 18.27
CA CYS A 33 10.81 -10.09 17.98
C CYS A 33 11.06 -10.24 16.47
N LEU A 34 10.01 -10.52 15.69
CA LEU A 34 10.06 -10.66 14.22
C LEU A 34 9.78 -9.34 13.47
N GLY A 35 10.20 -8.21 14.02
CA GLY A 35 10.19 -6.91 13.34
C GLY A 35 8.87 -6.13 13.43
N GLY A 36 7.90 -6.58 14.24
CA GLY A 36 6.66 -5.85 14.48
C GLY A 36 6.89 -4.53 15.22
N SER A 37 6.10 -3.50 14.91
CA SER A 37 6.05 -2.24 15.66
C SER A 37 5.14 -2.42 16.88
N ILE A 38 5.51 -1.78 17.99
CA ILE A 38 4.71 -1.74 19.22
C ILE A 38 4.08 -0.37 19.50
N VAL A 39 4.29 0.61 18.63
CA VAL A 39 3.90 2.01 18.87
C VAL A 39 2.40 2.14 19.22
N ARG A 40 1.57 1.32 18.60
CA ARG A 40 0.11 1.28 18.82
C ARG A 40 -0.34 0.05 19.61
N ASP A 41 0.58 -0.77 20.12
CA ASP A 41 0.23 -1.94 20.94
C ASP A 41 -0.04 -1.52 22.37
N ARG A 42 -1.27 -1.73 22.85
CA ARG A 42 -1.65 -1.32 24.22
C ARG A 42 -0.89 -2.07 25.31
N VAL A 43 -0.49 -3.31 25.06
CA VAL A 43 0.23 -4.12 26.05
C VAL A 43 1.71 -3.82 26.00
N LEU A 44 2.37 -4.04 24.84
CA LEU A 44 3.82 -3.91 24.73
C LEU A 44 4.32 -2.45 24.75
N SER A 45 3.47 -1.47 24.45
CA SER A 45 3.82 -0.05 24.64
C SER A 45 3.51 0.47 26.05
N HIS A 46 3.18 -0.40 26.99
CA HIS A 46 2.88 0.02 28.35
C HIS A 46 4.15 0.56 29.03
N PRO A 47 4.10 1.71 29.75
CA PRO A 47 5.26 2.31 30.41
C PRO A 47 5.98 1.36 31.38
N ALA A 48 5.24 0.50 32.08
CA ALA A 48 5.81 -0.50 32.99
C ALA A 48 6.71 -1.55 32.29
N LEU A 49 6.65 -1.66 30.96
CA LEU A 49 7.49 -2.58 30.20
C LEU A 49 8.72 -1.90 29.57
N ILE A 50 8.89 -0.60 29.73
CA ILE A 50 10.10 0.10 29.25
C ILE A 50 11.33 -0.53 29.91
N GLY A 51 12.31 -0.90 29.10
CA GLY A 51 13.51 -1.57 29.57
C GLY A 51 13.42 -3.10 29.66
N VAL A 52 12.21 -3.68 29.51
CA VAL A 52 12.05 -5.14 29.44
C VAL A 52 12.55 -5.66 28.09
N SER A 53 13.35 -6.73 28.12
CA SER A 53 13.85 -7.42 26.94
C SER A 53 13.05 -8.69 26.70
N PHE A 54 12.61 -8.89 25.46
CA PHE A 54 11.99 -10.13 25.01
C PHE A 54 12.96 -10.88 24.10
N GLY A 55 13.25 -12.13 24.47
CA GLY A 55 14.11 -13.02 23.71
C GLY A 55 13.34 -14.12 23.02
N MET A 56 13.75 -14.45 21.81
CA MET A 56 13.22 -15.57 21.05
C MET A 56 14.39 -16.38 20.46
N LYS A 57 14.24 -17.70 20.46
CA LYS A 57 15.11 -18.61 19.75
C LYS A 57 14.36 -19.25 18.60
N LEU A 58 14.98 -19.29 17.44
CA LEU A 58 14.45 -20.02 16.29
C LEU A 58 15.54 -20.88 15.66
N SER A 59 15.16 -21.93 14.97
CA SER A 59 16.07 -22.75 14.17
C SER A 59 15.97 -22.35 12.70
N HIS A 60 17.13 -22.03 12.10
CA HIS A 60 17.22 -21.76 10.67
C HIS A 60 18.34 -22.59 10.07
N LYS A 61 18.00 -23.48 9.13
CA LYS A 61 18.97 -24.41 8.47
C LYS A 61 19.82 -25.21 9.49
N GLY A 62 19.18 -25.65 10.58
CA GLY A 62 19.83 -26.42 11.64
C GLY A 62 20.66 -25.62 12.64
N GLN A 63 20.75 -24.30 12.49
CA GLN A 63 21.43 -23.43 13.43
C GLN A 63 20.40 -22.73 14.34
N GLU A 64 20.73 -22.63 15.64
CA GLU A 64 19.95 -21.84 16.59
C GLU A 64 20.27 -20.35 16.38
N VAL A 65 19.23 -19.54 16.22
CA VAL A 65 19.31 -18.09 16.10
C VAL A 65 18.65 -17.48 17.33
N ARG A 66 19.39 -16.70 18.09
CA ARG A 66 18.87 -15.92 19.21
C ARG A 66 18.56 -14.49 18.75
N ILE A 67 17.39 -14.03 19.12
CA ILE A 67 16.87 -12.69 18.83
C ILE A 67 16.46 -12.10 20.18
N ASP A 68 17.00 -10.95 20.54
CA ASP A 68 16.61 -10.21 21.75
C ASP A 68 16.22 -8.79 21.36
N ARG A 69 15.04 -8.35 21.82
CA ARG A 69 14.52 -7.01 21.54
C ARG A 69 13.99 -6.35 22.80
N LYS A 70 14.46 -5.14 23.08
CA LYS A 70 14.15 -4.41 24.30
C LYS A 70 13.14 -3.30 24.02
N ILE A 71 12.16 -3.17 24.88
CA ILE A 71 11.16 -2.10 24.80
C ILE A 71 11.81 -0.76 25.20
N GLY A 72 11.59 0.27 24.38
CA GLY A 72 12.16 1.60 24.60
C GLY A 72 13.56 1.80 24.03
N GLU A 73 14.20 0.73 23.54
CA GLU A 73 15.46 0.82 22.80
C GLU A 73 15.27 0.55 21.32
N GLY A 74 16.01 1.29 20.50
CA GLY A 74 16.06 1.05 19.06
C GLY A 74 16.88 -0.21 18.73
N GLY A 75 16.43 -0.93 17.67
CA GLY A 75 17.19 -2.06 17.14
C GLY A 75 16.86 -3.42 17.77
N VAL A 76 17.58 -4.42 17.28
CA VAL A 76 17.43 -5.83 17.62
C VAL A 76 18.82 -6.43 17.81
N LEU A 77 19.03 -7.17 18.90
CA LEU A 77 20.20 -8.03 19.10
C LEU A 77 19.92 -9.37 18.42
N VAL A 78 20.83 -9.82 17.56
CA VAL A 78 20.70 -11.08 16.83
C VAL A 78 22.05 -11.79 16.75
N SER A 79 22.04 -13.12 16.70
CA SER A 79 23.23 -13.94 16.54
C SER A 79 24.04 -13.51 15.31
N VAL A 80 25.35 -13.27 15.46
CA VAL A 80 26.25 -12.85 14.37
C VAL A 80 26.17 -13.78 13.18
N ALA A 81 26.19 -15.09 13.40
CA ALA A 81 26.14 -16.11 12.35
C ALA A 81 24.87 -16.03 11.47
N PHE A 82 23.77 -15.47 11.98
CA PHE A 82 22.53 -15.35 11.22
C PHE A 82 22.59 -14.23 10.18
N VAL A 83 23.35 -13.19 10.45
CA VAL A 83 23.46 -12.00 9.57
C VAL A 83 24.78 -11.99 8.78
N ASP A 84 25.62 -13.00 8.98
CA ASP A 84 26.89 -13.13 8.27
C ASP A 84 26.66 -13.14 6.75
N GLY A 85 27.52 -12.39 6.04
CA GLY A 85 27.42 -12.18 4.60
C GLY A 85 26.30 -11.22 4.14
N LEU A 86 25.56 -10.59 5.07
CA LEU A 86 24.53 -9.60 4.74
C LEU A 86 25.08 -8.17 4.95
N ASN A 87 24.59 -7.25 4.13
CA ASN A 87 24.92 -5.83 4.28
C ASN A 87 24.01 -5.18 5.32
N VAL A 88 24.45 -5.18 6.57
CA VAL A 88 23.75 -4.57 7.71
C VAL A 88 24.69 -3.64 8.47
N GLU A 89 24.16 -2.53 8.97
CA GLU A 89 24.91 -1.62 9.83
C GLU A 89 24.91 -2.16 11.27
N VAL A 90 26.11 -2.47 11.78
CA VAL A 90 26.29 -2.94 13.15
C VAL A 90 26.38 -1.74 14.10
N LEU A 91 25.38 -1.59 14.96
CA LEU A 91 25.31 -0.51 15.96
C LEU A 91 26.13 -0.83 17.21
N GLU A 92 26.15 -2.10 17.61
CA GLU A 92 26.82 -2.58 18.82
C GLU A 92 27.11 -4.08 18.70
N THR A 93 28.16 -4.55 19.35
CA THR A 93 28.49 -5.98 19.49
C THR A 93 28.41 -6.39 20.95
N VAL A 94 27.63 -7.43 21.26
CA VAL A 94 27.42 -7.96 22.61
C VAL A 94 27.63 -9.47 22.59
N GLY A 95 28.84 -9.90 22.92
CA GLY A 95 29.23 -11.32 22.87
C GLY A 95 29.08 -11.90 21.46
N GLU A 96 28.28 -12.95 21.33
CA GLU A 96 28.00 -13.61 20.04
C GLU A 96 26.82 -12.98 19.28
N GLN A 97 26.32 -11.86 19.74
CA GLN A 97 25.22 -11.12 19.10
C GLN A 97 25.67 -9.74 18.66
N ILE A 98 25.02 -9.23 17.64
CA ILE A 98 25.14 -7.82 17.21
C ILE A 98 23.80 -7.14 17.28
N ARG A 99 23.83 -5.84 17.58
CA ARG A 99 22.66 -4.96 17.48
C ARG A 99 22.63 -4.33 16.11
N ILE A 100 21.51 -4.46 15.44
CA ILE A 100 21.22 -3.82 14.14
C ILE A 100 19.95 -2.98 14.25
N SER A 101 19.73 -2.09 13.30
CA SER A 101 18.52 -1.28 13.26
C SER A 101 17.26 -2.14 13.05
N ALA A 102 16.08 -1.66 13.48
CA ALA A 102 14.82 -2.36 13.23
C ALA A 102 14.53 -2.49 11.72
N ASP A 103 14.93 -1.51 10.92
CA ASP A 103 14.78 -1.52 9.46
C ASP A 103 15.66 -2.57 8.81
N ASP A 104 16.94 -2.67 9.22
CA ASP A 104 17.81 -3.72 8.73
C ASP A 104 17.35 -5.10 9.18
N TRP A 105 16.83 -5.22 10.40
CA TRP A 105 16.23 -6.47 10.86
C TRP A 105 15.09 -6.95 9.95
N THR A 106 14.19 -6.07 9.53
CA THR A 106 13.11 -6.45 8.61
C THR A 106 13.63 -6.87 7.23
N LYS A 107 14.72 -6.24 6.75
CA LYS A 107 15.41 -6.66 5.51
C LYS A 107 16.06 -8.03 5.68
N VAL A 108 16.76 -8.26 6.79
CA VAL A 108 17.38 -9.57 7.12
C VAL A 108 16.34 -10.67 7.13
N LEU A 109 15.21 -10.45 7.82
CA LEU A 109 14.11 -11.42 7.84
C LEU A 109 13.60 -11.72 6.43
N SER A 110 13.44 -10.69 5.60
CA SER A 110 13.00 -10.87 4.21
C SER A 110 14.03 -11.63 3.38
N GLN A 111 15.32 -11.34 3.52
CA GLN A 111 16.40 -12.07 2.84
C GLN A 111 16.45 -13.55 3.23
N LYS A 112 16.26 -13.86 4.50
CA LYS A 112 16.37 -15.23 5.01
C LYS A 112 15.10 -16.05 4.80
N PHE A 113 13.91 -15.44 4.90
CA PHE A 113 12.63 -16.15 4.94
C PHE A 113 11.72 -15.94 3.74
N THR A 114 11.97 -14.88 2.95
CA THR A 114 11.31 -14.62 1.66
C THR A 114 12.33 -14.25 0.58
N PRO A 115 13.38 -15.08 0.36
CA PRO A 115 14.50 -14.73 -0.50
C PRO A 115 14.07 -14.45 -1.95
N GLU A 116 13.04 -15.13 -2.44
CA GLU A 116 12.54 -14.95 -3.81
C GLU A 116 12.01 -13.53 -4.04
N THR A 117 11.39 -12.92 -3.02
CA THR A 117 10.89 -11.55 -3.13
C THR A 117 12.02 -10.53 -2.94
N TYR A 118 13.01 -10.85 -2.12
CA TYR A 118 14.13 -9.96 -1.83
C TYR A 118 15.08 -9.80 -3.03
N VAL A 119 15.43 -10.90 -3.71
CA VAL A 119 16.34 -10.88 -4.88
C VAL A 119 15.75 -10.08 -6.06
N LEU A 120 14.43 -10.05 -6.19
CA LEU A 120 13.72 -9.33 -7.24
C LEU A 120 13.37 -7.88 -6.85
N ALA A 121 13.95 -7.37 -5.80
CA ALA A 121 13.61 -6.10 -5.13
C ALA A 121 13.99 -4.82 -5.91
N ALA A 122 13.67 -4.76 -7.19
CA ALA A 122 13.62 -3.51 -7.95
C ALA A 122 12.16 -3.10 -8.14
N GLY A 123 11.62 -2.26 -7.24
CA GLY A 123 10.27 -1.72 -7.40
C GLY A 123 9.51 -1.51 -6.08
N LYS A 124 8.34 -0.91 -6.18
CA LYS A 124 7.38 -0.74 -5.09
C LYS A 124 6.52 -2.01 -4.98
N TYR A 125 5.91 -2.25 -3.81
CA TYR A 125 4.97 -3.34 -3.58
C TYR A 125 5.58 -4.75 -3.73
N ILE A 126 6.58 -5.05 -2.93
CA ILE A 126 7.18 -6.37 -2.83
C ILE A 126 6.68 -7.01 -1.53
N PRO A 127 6.15 -8.25 -1.56
CA PRO A 127 5.79 -8.94 -0.34
C PRO A 127 7.01 -9.11 0.57
N SER A 128 6.97 -8.52 1.75
CA SER A 128 8.01 -8.67 2.77
C SER A 128 7.76 -9.92 3.62
N PHE A 129 8.76 -10.32 4.39
CA PHE A 129 8.55 -11.35 5.41
C PHE A 129 7.41 -10.97 6.36
N ARG A 130 7.31 -9.70 6.75
CA ARG A 130 6.26 -9.22 7.65
C ARG A 130 4.86 -9.40 7.05
N ASP A 131 4.69 -9.08 5.76
CA ASP A 131 3.39 -9.26 5.08
C ASP A 131 2.97 -10.74 5.04
N VAL A 132 3.93 -11.63 4.80
CA VAL A 132 3.72 -13.09 4.79
C VAL A 132 3.43 -13.61 6.20
N PHE A 133 4.18 -13.15 7.20
CA PHE A 133 4.05 -13.60 8.58
C PHE A 133 2.70 -13.25 9.20
N LEU A 134 2.07 -12.15 8.79
CA LEU A 134 0.73 -11.78 9.24
C LEU A 134 -0.34 -12.83 8.92
N TYR A 135 -0.17 -13.63 7.87
CA TYR A 135 -1.06 -14.78 7.58
C TYR A 135 -0.69 -16.03 8.36
N GLN A 136 0.54 -16.14 8.86
CA GLN A 136 0.98 -17.25 9.69
C GLN A 136 0.74 -17.04 11.18
N ALA A 137 0.54 -15.79 11.60
CA ALA A 137 0.33 -15.41 12.99
C ALA A 137 -0.69 -14.26 13.06
N ARG A 138 -1.95 -14.60 12.88
CA ARG A 138 -3.05 -13.63 12.99
C ARG A 138 -3.27 -13.23 14.43
N VAL A 139 -3.52 -11.96 14.69
CA VAL A 139 -3.76 -11.43 16.03
C VAL A 139 -5.06 -10.65 16.06
N GLY A 140 -5.93 -11.01 16.98
CA GLY A 140 -7.18 -10.31 17.25
C GLY A 140 -8.39 -10.77 16.45
N LYS A 141 -9.59 -10.44 16.96
CA LYS A 141 -10.86 -10.97 16.42
C LYS A 141 -11.06 -10.60 14.95
N ASP A 142 -10.73 -9.37 14.58
CA ASP A 142 -10.93 -8.88 13.20
C ASP A 142 -10.04 -9.58 12.15
N ALA A 143 -8.94 -10.22 12.58
CA ALA A 143 -8.07 -10.98 11.69
C ALA A 143 -8.66 -12.35 11.29
N TYR A 144 -9.73 -12.78 11.94
CA TYR A 144 -10.39 -14.08 11.73
C TYR A 144 -11.77 -13.96 11.07
N THR A 145 -12.09 -12.84 10.44
CA THR A 145 -13.38 -12.59 9.80
C THR A 145 -13.35 -12.80 8.28
N ASP A 146 -12.17 -12.67 7.66
CA ASP A 146 -11.99 -12.84 6.21
C ASP A 146 -10.68 -13.58 5.97
N PRO A 147 -10.68 -14.78 5.37
CA PRO A 147 -9.48 -15.55 5.10
C PRO A 147 -8.49 -14.84 4.19
N GLN A 148 -8.99 -13.95 3.32
CA GLN A 148 -8.14 -13.20 2.41
C GLN A 148 -7.40 -12.03 3.07
N GLN A 149 -7.82 -11.58 4.24
CA GLN A 149 -7.24 -10.44 4.94
C GLN A 149 -6.49 -10.88 6.19
N ALA A 150 -5.21 -10.52 6.30
CA ALA A 150 -4.46 -10.76 7.53
C ALA A 150 -4.90 -9.81 8.67
N PHE A 151 -5.47 -8.67 8.31
CA PHE A 151 -6.02 -7.67 9.23
C PHE A 151 -7.09 -6.84 8.52
N ARG A 152 -8.03 -6.28 9.28
CA ARG A 152 -9.13 -5.47 8.74
C ARG A 152 -8.60 -4.22 8.03
N GLY A 153 -9.04 -4.02 6.79
CA GLY A 153 -8.64 -2.87 5.99
C GLY A 153 -7.28 -3.03 5.28
N GLN A 154 -6.74 -4.24 5.20
CA GLN A 154 -5.55 -4.51 4.40
C GLN A 154 -5.77 -4.06 2.95
N PRO A 155 -4.88 -3.21 2.37
CA PRO A 155 -5.04 -2.73 1.01
C PRO A 155 -5.14 -3.85 -0.01
N GLY A 156 -6.17 -3.79 -0.88
CA GLY A 156 -6.45 -4.83 -1.86
C GLY A 156 -5.26 -5.22 -2.76
N PRO A 157 -4.44 -4.28 -3.25
CA PRO A 157 -3.23 -4.60 -4.01
C PRO A 157 -2.21 -5.42 -3.23
N ILE A 158 -1.90 -5.01 -1.99
CA ILE A 158 -0.95 -5.74 -1.11
C ILE A 158 -1.49 -7.13 -0.80
N ARG A 159 -2.77 -7.23 -0.45
CA ARG A 159 -3.44 -8.50 -0.20
C ARG A 159 -3.28 -9.47 -1.38
N ARG A 160 -3.58 -9.01 -2.60
CA ARG A 160 -3.42 -9.84 -3.82
C ARG A 160 -1.99 -10.31 -4.03
N LEU A 161 -1.01 -9.41 -3.83
CA LEU A 161 0.40 -9.75 -3.97
C LEU A 161 0.85 -10.81 -2.96
N VAL A 162 0.49 -10.62 -1.69
CA VAL A 162 0.87 -11.55 -0.62
C VAL A 162 0.21 -12.91 -0.81
N LEU A 163 -1.10 -12.94 -1.13
CA LEU A 163 -1.79 -14.19 -1.42
C LEU A 163 -1.22 -14.90 -2.65
N SER A 164 -0.87 -14.16 -3.70
CA SER A 164 -0.20 -14.73 -4.88
C SER A 164 1.13 -15.38 -4.50
N TYR A 165 1.93 -14.74 -3.64
CA TYR A 165 3.18 -15.30 -3.13
C TYR A 165 2.93 -16.55 -2.27
N LEU A 166 2.02 -16.48 -1.29
CA LEU A 166 1.69 -17.58 -0.38
C LEU A 166 1.19 -18.81 -1.13
N LEU A 167 0.40 -18.62 -2.17
CA LEU A 167 -0.15 -19.67 -3.02
C LEU A 167 0.78 -20.04 -4.18
N SER A 168 2.01 -19.57 -4.17
CA SER A 168 3.04 -19.84 -5.18
C SER A 168 2.64 -19.48 -6.61
N LEU A 169 1.80 -18.46 -6.78
CA LEU A 169 1.46 -17.86 -8.07
C LEU A 169 2.50 -16.83 -8.49
N ASN A 170 2.39 -16.31 -9.69
CA ASN A 170 3.33 -15.31 -10.20
C ASN A 170 3.06 -13.90 -9.65
N TRP A 171 3.46 -13.68 -8.41
CA TRP A 171 3.30 -12.41 -7.72
C TRP A 171 4.05 -11.24 -8.41
N ASN A 172 5.16 -11.50 -9.13
CA ASN A 172 5.89 -10.48 -9.89
C ASN A 172 5.03 -9.90 -11.00
N LYS A 173 4.39 -10.75 -11.81
CA LYS A 173 3.49 -10.30 -12.86
C LYS A 173 2.24 -9.61 -12.29
N GLN A 174 1.77 -10.05 -11.13
CA GLN A 174 0.71 -9.37 -10.39
C GLN A 174 1.14 -7.95 -9.97
N ARG A 175 2.38 -7.79 -9.49
CA ARG A 175 2.96 -6.49 -9.15
C ARG A 175 3.08 -5.59 -10.39
N ASP A 176 3.67 -6.12 -11.47
CA ASP A 176 3.85 -5.38 -12.71
C ASP A 176 2.51 -4.84 -13.24
N LEU A 177 1.47 -5.67 -13.23
CA LEU A 177 0.12 -5.27 -13.61
C LEU A 177 -0.43 -4.17 -12.69
N HIS A 178 -0.18 -4.24 -11.39
CA HIS A 178 -0.60 -3.21 -10.45
C HIS A 178 0.13 -1.88 -10.72
N ASP A 179 1.44 -1.91 -10.96
CA ASP A 179 2.23 -0.73 -11.28
C ASP A 179 1.74 -0.05 -12.58
N GLU A 180 1.37 -0.84 -13.59
CA GLU A 180 0.78 -0.33 -14.82
C GLU A 180 -0.60 0.31 -14.59
N GLN A 181 -1.42 -0.29 -13.74
CA GLN A 181 -2.70 0.29 -13.33
C GLN A 181 -2.51 1.65 -12.65
N GLN A 182 -1.56 1.77 -11.74
CA GLN A 182 -1.24 3.03 -11.06
C GLN A 182 -0.76 4.10 -12.04
N LYS A 183 0.14 3.74 -12.97
CA LYS A 183 0.62 4.66 -14.01
C LYS A 183 -0.54 5.14 -14.91
N ARG A 184 -1.45 4.23 -15.30
CA ARG A 184 -2.61 4.56 -16.12
C ARG A 184 -3.57 5.50 -15.39
N GLU A 185 -3.79 5.29 -14.10
CA GLU A 185 -4.61 6.17 -13.26
C GLU A 185 -4.00 7.57 -13.15
N GLN A 186 -2.68 7.66 -12.92
CA GLN A 186 -1.95 8.94 -12.90
C GLN A 186 -2.09 9.71 -14.23
N ILE A 187 -2.00 9.01 -15.37
CA ILE A 187 -2.21 9.64 -16.68
C ILE A 187 -3.66 10.11 -16.82
N SER A 188 -4.64 9.33 -16.36
CA SER A 188 -6.05 9.74 -16.40
C SER A 188 -6.32 10.99 -15.56
N ILE A 189 -5.66 11.11 -14.41
CA ILE A 189 -5.70 12.32 -13.57
C ILE A 189 -5.05 13.52 -14.30
N ALA A 190 -3.89 13.30 -14.93
CA ALA A 190 -3.21 14.35 -15.69
C ALA A 190 -4.05 14.84 -16.89
N ILE A 191 -4.72 13.94 -17.58
CA ILE A 191 -5.66 14.29 -18.67
C ILE A 191 -6.78 15.19 -18.13
N LYS A 192 -7.43 14.80 -17.02
CA LYS A 192 -8.49 15.61 -16.41
C LYS A 192 -7.99 17.00 -15.99
N ALA A 193 -6.78 17.07 -15.45
CA ALA A 193 -6.16 18.34 -15.09
C ALA A 193 -5.92 19.26 -16.29
N LEU A 194 -5.54 18.70 -17.45
CA LEU A 194 -5.42 19.44 -18.70
C LEU A 194 -6.78 19.93 -19.23
N GLU A 195 -7.82 19.14 -19.05
CA GLU A 195 -9.20 19.50 -19.40
C GLU A 195 -9.71 20.65 -18.54
N GLU A 196 -9.53 20.58 -17.24
CA GLU A 196 -9.92 21.63 -16.28
C GLU A 196 -9.11 22.93 -16.44
N ALA A 197 -7.88 22.87 -16.93
CA ALA A 197 -7.05 24.05 -17.21
C ALA A 197 -7.49 24.82 -18.48
N GLY A 198 -8.43 24.31 -19.28
CA GLY A 198 -9.02 24.98 -20.43
C GLY A 198 -10.07 26.02 -20.04
N ASP A 199 -10.31 27.01 -20.92
CA ASP A 199 -11.27 28.10 -20.70
C ASP A 199 -12.76 27.67 -20.80
N SER A 200 -13.03 26.43 -21.15
CA SER A 200 -14.40 25.90 -21.28
C SER A 200 -14.69 24.83 -20.24
N THR A 201 -15.86 24.91 -19.64
CA THR A 201 -16.40 23.91 -18.71
C THR A 201 -16.81 22.59 -19.40
N ASP A 202 -16.76 22.54 -20.73
CA ASP A 202 -17.11 21.35 -21.49
C ASP A 202 -15.87 20.49 -21.81
N GLU A 203 -15.98 19.19 -21.59
CA GLU A 203 -14.99 18.18 -22.02
C GLU A 203 -14.88 18.17 -23.55
N LYS A 204 -13.92 18.91 -24.10
CA LYS A 204 -13.65 18.92 -25.54
C LYS A 204 -12.86 17.68 -25.94
N SER A 205 -13.34 16.95 -26.94
CA SER A 205 -12.59 15.87 -27.56
C SER A 205 -11.38 16.42 -28.35
N ILE A 206 -10.39 15.55 -28.65
CA ILE A 206 -9.28 15.94 -29.54
C ILE A 206 -9.81 16.43 -30.90
N GLY A 207 -10.90 15.81 -31.39
CA GLY A 207 -11.55 16.24 -32.63
C GLY A 207 -12.08 17.67 -32.58
N ASP A 208 -12.68 18.06 -31.44
CA ASP A 208 -13.20 19.42 -31.24
C ASP A 208 -12.06 20.44 -31.20
N LEU A 209 -10.96 20.09 -30.49
CA LEU A 209 -9.76 20.95 -30.43
C LEU A 209 -9.08 21.11 -31.79
N GLU A 210 -9.02 20.04 -32.60
CA GLU A 210 -8.50 20.09 -33.97
C GLU A 210 -9.41 20.94 -34.88
N ALA A 211 -10.73 20.84 -34.74
CA ALA A 211 -11.68 21.67 -35.46
C ALA A 211 -11.47 23.16 -35.13
N GLU A 212 -11.32 23.49 -33.84
CA GLU A 212 -11.05 24.85 -33.34
C GLU A 212 -9.71 25.38 -33.91
N ARG A 213 -8.68 24.55 -33.95
CA ARG A 213 -7.38 24.91 -34.56
C ARG A 213 -7.52 25.30 -36.05
N VAL A 214 -8.27 24.50 -36.80
CA VAL A 214 -8.50 24.79 -38.24
C VAL A 214 -9.26 26.11 -38.43
N VAL A 215 -10.22 26.43 -37.55
CA VAL A 215 -10.92 27.72 -37.59
C VAL A 215 -9.98 28.87 -37.31
N LEU A 216 -9.13 28.74 -36.27
CA LEU A 216 -8.12 29.75 -35.93
C LEU A 216 -7.11 29.95 -37.05
N GLU A 217 -6.66 28.90 -37.74
CA GLU A 217 -5.76 28.98 -38.90
C GLU A 217 -6.38 29.82 -40.03
N LYS A 218 -7.66 29.64 -40.33
CA LYS A 218 -8.37 30.45 -41.32
C LYS A 218 -8.48 31.91 -40.91
N GLN A 219 -8.78 32.18 -39.64
CA GLN A 219 -8.84 33.55 -39.10
C GLN A 219 -7.47 34.24 -39.15
N ILE A 220 -6.41 33.51 -38.80
CA ILE A 220 -5.00 34.00 -38.90
C ILE A 220 -4.64 34.33 -40.35
N ALA A 221 -4.94 33.44 -41.29
CA ALA A 221 -4.68 33.67 -42.73
C ALA A 221 -5.40 34.94 -43.22
N GLN A 222 -6.68 35.08 -42.93
CA GLN A 222 -7.46 36.26 -43.29
C GLN A 222 -6.87 37.53 -42.65
N LYS A 223 -6.49 37.47 -41.36
CA LYS A 223 -5.92 38.62 -40.65
C LYS A 223 -4.52 39.00 -41.17
N ARG A 224 -3.73 38.03 -41.58
CA ARG A 224 -2.43 38.25 -42.25
C ARG A 224 -2.61 38.99 -43.58
N ASP A 225 -3.61 38.59 -44.37
CA ASP A 225 -3.92 39.26 -45.64
C ASP A 225 -4.36 40.71 -45.43
N GLU A 226 -5.14 40.99 -44.37
CA GLU A 226 -5.54 42.36 -43.95
C GLU A 226 -4.31 43.21 -43.58
N VAL A 227 -3.37 42.64 -42.83
CA VAL A 227 -2.12 43.34 -42.43
C VAL A 227 -1.21 43.56 -43.64
N ALA A 228 -1.07 42.57 -44.55
CA ALA A 228 -0.25 42.66 -45.76
C ALA A 228 -0.79 43.66 -46.79
N GLY A 229 -2.13 43.83 -46.83
CA GLY A 229 -2.78 44.83 -47.71
C GLY A 229 -2.61 46.30 -47.25
N PHE A 230 -2.06 46.50 -46.05
CA PHE A 230 -1.89 47.85 -45.47
C PHE A 230 -0.57 48.47 -45.96
N ASN A 231 -0.65 49.31 -46.99
CA ASN A 231 0.49 49.87 -47.74
C ASN A 231 1.10 51.08 -47.04
N VAL A 232 2.35 50.97 -46.54
CA VAL A 232 3.11 52.11 -45.95
C VAL A 232 4.55 52.14 -46.48
N ARG A 233 5.13 53.35 -46.62
CA ARG A 233 6.44 53.64 -47.24
C ARG A 233 7.62 52.80 -46.69
N GLN A 234 8.62 52.59 -47.58
CA GLN A 234 9.76 51.64 -47.42
C GLN A 234 10.60 51.72 -46.13
N ASP A 235 10.62 52.84 -45.39
CA ASP A 235 11.34 52.96 -44.12
C ASP A 235 10.54 52.42 -42.91
N TYR A 236 9.24 52.19 -43.11
CA TYR A 236 8.34 51.61 -42.12
C TYR A 236 8.48 50.09 -42.05
N ASP A 237 8.74 49.44 -43.15
CA ASP A 237 8.76 47.98 -43.25
C ASP A 237 9.78 47.34 -42.30
N LYS A 238 10.94 47.98 -42.10
CA LYS A 238 11.99 47.44 -41.22
C LYS A 238 11.63 47.53 -39.74
N LEU A 239 11.05 48.67 -39.32
CA LEU A 239 10.63 48.91 -37.94
C LEU A 239 9.39 48.07 -37.61
N GLU A 240 8.50 47.92 -38.59
CA GLU A 240 7.32 47.06 -38.52
C GLU A 240 7.68 45.58 -38.38
N ASN A 241 8.57 45.07 -39.19
CA ASN A 241 9.04 43.70 -39.08
C ASN A 241 9.66 43.41 -37.70
N ARG A 242 10.46 44.37 -37.20
CA ARG A 242 11.05 44.23 -35.87
C ARG A 242 10.00 44.32 -34.75
N LEU A 243 9.00 45.20 -34.89
CA LEU A 243 7.89 45.26 -33.93
C LEU A 243 7.09 43.99 -33.91
N ASN A 244 6.80 43.40 -35.08
CA ASN A 244 6.10 42.13 -35.22
C ASN A 244 6.87 40.98 -34.59
N GLU A 245 8.19 40.94 -34.78
CA GLU A 245 9.05 39.92 -34.19
C GLU A 245 9.06 40.03 -32.63
N VAL A 246 9.21 41.22 -32.13
CA VAL A 246 9.20 41.52 -30.68
C VAL A 246 7.83 41.19 -30.08
N ASP A 247 6.74 41.58 -30.74
CA ASP A 247 5.38 41.31 -30.29
C ASP A 247 5.07 39.80 -30.24
N ARG A 248 5.46 39.06 -31.28
CA ARG A 248 5.34 37.61 -31.30
C ARG A 248 6.10 36.97 -30.16
N THR A 249 7.34 37.41 -29.91
CA THR A 249 8.17 36.87 -28.82
C THR A 249 7.53 37.15 -27.45
N ILE A 250 6.98 38.34 -27.22
CA ILE A 250 6.27 38.67 -25.99
C ILE A 250 5.06 37.74 -25.81
N HIS A 251 4.26 37.53 -26.85
CA HIS A 251 3.09 36.69 -26.80
C HIS A 251 3.41 35.22 -26.49
N ASP A 252 4.43 34.68 -27.15
CA ASP A 252 4.88 33.30 -26.91
C ASP A 252 5.27 33.11 -25.45
N LEU A 253 6.07 34.05 -24.92
CA LEU A 253 6.49 34.02 -23.51
C LEU A 253 5.34 34.21 -22.53
N LEU A 254 4.35 35.07 -22.86
CA LEU A 254 3.15 35.28 -22.02
C LEU A 254 2.27 34.04 -21.98
N ASN A 255 2.08 33.38 -23.12
CA ASN A 255 1.27 32.17 -23.22
C ASN A 255 1.90 31.02 -22.46
N GLU A 256 3.20 30.83 -22.61
CA GLU A 256 3.92 29.83 -21.84
C GLU A 256 3.81 30.12 -20.32
N ASN A 257 3.97 31.40 -19.92
CA ASN A 257 3.79 31.80 -18.52
C ASN A 257 2.35 31.60 -18.03
N HIS A 258 1.35 31.89 -18.87
CA HIS A 258 -0.06 31.68 -18.51
C HIS A 258 -0.36 30.20 -18.30
N SER A 259 0.10 29.35 -19.21
CA SER A 259 -0.02 27.89 -19.08
C SER A 259 0.65 27.37 -17.82
N ASP A 260 1.92 27.78 -17.61
CA ASP A 260 2.69 27.37 -16.44
C ASP A 260 2.11 27.88 -15.12
N ASN A 261 1.56 29.10 -15.10
CA ASN A 261 0.90 29.65 -13.90
C ASN A 261 -0.40 28.89 -13.56
N ARG A 262 -1.18 28.47 -14.54
CA ARG A 262 -2.34 27.59 -14.30
C ARG A 262 -1.93 26.23 -13.71
N LEU A 263 -0.85 25.66 -14.23
CA LEU A 263 -0.28 24.43 -13.68
C LEU A 263 0.25 24.67 -12.24
N LEU A 264 0.89 25.80 -12.00
CA LEU A 264 1.34 26.18 -10.66
C LEU A 264 0.20 26.32 -9.66
N GLU A 265 -0.91 26.94 -10.07
CA GLU A 265 -2.11 27.06 -9.24
C GLU A 265 -2.74 25.68 -8.97
N TYR A 266 -2.82 24.84 -10.01
CA TYR A 266 -3.33 23.47 -9.87
C TYR A 266 -2.44 22.65 -8.95
N TYR A 267 -1.14 22.62 -9.21
CA TYR A 267 -0.19 21.88 -8.37
C TYR A 267 -0.12 22.45 -6.94
N GLY A 268 -0.24 23.78 -6.81
CA GLY A 268 -0.28 24.45 -5.50
C GLY A 268 -1.54 24.14 -4.70
N ARG A 269 -2.71 24.00 -5.34
CA ARG A 269 -3.94 23.51 -4.72
C ARG A 269 -3.81 22.04 -4.35
N SER A 270 -3.38 21.23 -5.29
CA SER A 270 -3.19 19.77 -5.11
C SER A 270 -2.15 19.43 -4.04
N ALA A 271 -1.14 20.28 -3.86
CA ALA A 271 -0.15 20.14 -2.78
C ALA A 271 -0.68 20.54 -1.39
N LYS A 272 -1.75 21.35 -1.34
CA LYS A 272 -2.40 21.77 -0.09
C LYS A 272 -3.57 20.86 0.31
N GLU A 273 -4.05 20.03 -0.60
CA GLU A 273 -5.08 19.03 -0.29
C GLU A 273 -4.52 18.07 0.75
N ALA A 274 -5.07 18.16 1.95
CA ALA A 274 -4.81 17.16 2.98
C ALA A 274 -5.31 15.79 2.50
N PRO A 275 -4.68 14.69 2.90
CA PRO A 275 -5.19 13.36 2.60
C PRO A 275 -6.65 13.29 3.07
N THR A 276 -7.55 12.95 2.17
CA THR A 276 -9.01 12.92 2.38
C THR A 276 -9.47 11.88 3.42
N SER A 277 -8.53 11.14 3.98
CA SER A 277 -8.73 10.31 5.16
C SER A 277 -7.41 10.21 5.94
N SER A 278 -7.18 11.11 6.88
CA SER A 278 -6.36 10.67 8.01
C SER A 278 -7.16 9.56 8.69
N ALA A 279 -6.51 8.44 8.97
CA ALA A 279 -7.13 7.36 9.74
C ALA A 279 -7.68 7.85 11.09
N ASP A 280 -7.24 9.01 11.53
CA ASP A 280 -7.65 9.66 12.76
C ASP A 280 -9.08 10.24 12.67
N VAL A 281 -9.54 10.70 11.50
CA VAL A 281 -10.87 11.30 11.35
C VAL A 281 -12.00 10.26 11.49
N PRO A 282 -11.98 9.11 10.80
CA PRO A 282 -12.96 8.04 11.04
C PRO A 282 -12.88 7.47 12.46
N VAL A 283 -11.69 7.35 13.04
CA VAL A 283 -11.50 6.86 14.42
C VAL A 283 -12.06 7.87 15.41
N GLN A 284 -11.85 9.16 15.18
CA GLN A 284 -12.34 10.21 16.07
C GLN A 284 -13.86 10.34 16.01
N ILE A 285 -14.45 10.31 14.82
CA ILE A 285 -15.91 10.33 14.63
C ILE A 285 -16.59 9.12 15.28
N LEU A 286 -16.00 7.94 15.17
CA LEU A 286 -16.56 6.72 15.73
C LEU A 286 -16.26 6.60 17.23
N SER A 287 -15.15 7.14 17.72
CA SER A 287 -14.85 7.28 19.17
C SER A 287 -15.82 8.26 19.83
N ASP A 288 -16.10 9.39 19.20
CA ASP A 288 -17.09 10.37 19.67
C ASP A 288 -18.51 9.79 19.66
N ALA A 289 -18.78 8.81 18.77
CA ALA A 289 -20.02 8.03 18.74
C ALA A 289 -20.04 6.87 19.77
N GLY A 290 -19.03 6.73 20.62
CA GLY A 290 -18.95 5.72 21.67
C GLY A 290 -18.53 4.32 21.21
N ALA A 291 -18.00 4.19 19.99
CA ALA A 291 -17.48 2.92 19.50
C ALA A 291 -16.10 2.60 20.13
N VAL A 292 -16.01 1.48 20.83
CA VAL A 292 -14.74 0.99 21.38
C VAL A 292 -14.07 0.09 20.34
N PHE A 293 -12.98 0.56 19.75
CA PHE A 293 -12.21 -0.24 18.80
C PHE A 293 -11.31 -1.24 19.52
N LYS A 294 -11.25 -2.45 18.99
CA LYS A 294 -10.19 -3.40 19.35
C LYS A 294 -8.86 -2.92 18.78
N GLU A 295 -7.79 -3.20 19.49
CA GLU A 295 -6.42 -2.74 19.16
C GLU A 295 -5.94 -3.14 17.78
N GLU A 296 -6.40 -4.28 17.28
CA GLU A 296 -6.03 -4.80 15.96
C GLU A 296 -6.61 -3.96 14.82
N ALA A 297 -7.81 -3.43 15.01
CA ALA A 297 -8.42 -2.50 14.02
C ALA A 297 -7.64 -1.18 13.95
N LEU A 298 -7.07 -0.73 15.07
CA LEU A 298 -6.23 0.47 15.11
C LEU A 298 -4.85 0.24 14.47
N ARG A 299 -4.27 -0.96 14.55
CA ARG A 299 -3.05 -1.33 13.84
C ARG A 299 -3.25 -1.36 12.33
N SER A 300 -4.32 -1.99 11.88
CA SER A 300 -4.74 -2.04 10.49
C SER A 300 -4.91 -0.64 9.89
N LEU A 301 -5.58 0.25 10.64
CA LEU A 301 -5.74 1.66 10.26
C LEU A 301 -4.38 2.39 10.19
N ALA A 302 -3.41 2.02 11.03
CA ALA A 302 -2.09 2.62 11.02
C ALA A 302 -1.25 2.22 9.80
N GLU A 303 -1.30 0.97 9.40
CA GLU A 303 -0.58 0.49 8.21
C GLU A 303 -1.20 1.06 6.94
N VAL A 304 -2.54 1.17 6.89
CA VAL A 304 -3.25 1.89 5.83
C VAL A 304 -2.89 3.37 5.83
N ALA A 305 -2.83 4.01 7.01
CA ALA A 305 -2.41 5.41 7.12
C ALA A 305 -0.96 5.62 6.70
N ALA A 306 -0.04 4.72 7.09
CA ALA A 306 1.35 4.77 6.67
C ALA A 306 1.50 4.60 5.15
N PHE A 307 0.71 3.72 4.54
CA PHE A 307 0.67 3.57 3.08
C PHE A 307 0.14 4.83 2.41
N HIS A 308 -0.98 5.40 2.89
CA HIS A 308 -1.52 6.65 2.37
C HIS A 308 -0.55 7.81 2.59
N GLU A 309 0.13 7.87 3.72
CA GLU A 309 1.16 8.87 3.99
C GLU A 309 2.35 8.75 3.04
N GLN A 310 2.78 7.53 2.72
CA GLN A 310 3.85 7.29 1.74
C GLN A 310 3.43 7.72 0.32
N VAL A 311 2.21 7.41 -0.10
CA VAL A 311 1.65 7.87 -1.38
C VAL A 311 1.55 9.39 -1.41
N TYR A 312 1.07 9.99 -0.31
CA TYR A 312 0.97 11.43 -0.16
C TYR A 312 2.35 12.10 -0.20
N ARG A 313 3.34 11.57 0.50
CA ARG A 313 4.72 12.06 0.51
C ARG A 313 5.35 12.05 -0.88
N ASN A 314 5.22 10.93 -1.61
CA ASN A 314 5.73 10.82 -2.97
C ASN A 314 5.04 11.80 -3.94
N ARG A 315 3.72 11.98 -3.80
CA ARG A 315 2.94 12.98 -4.56
C ARG A 315 3.44 14.38 -4.22
N HIS A 316 3.63 14.66 -2.95
CA HIS A 316 4.08 15.98 -2.47
C HIS A 316 5.49 16.34 -2.97
N GLU A 317 6.43 15.41 -2.94
CA GLU A 317 7.79 15.58 -3.47
C GLU A 317 7.80 15.84 -4.98
N PHE A 318 7.00 15.08 -5.73
CA PHE A 318 6.83 15.32 -7.16
C PHE A 318 6.27 16.71 -7.42
N LEU A 319 5.16 17.08 -6.76
CA LEU A 319 4.54 18.40 -6.90
C LEU A 319 5.49 19.52 -6.50
N ALA A 320 6.23 19.40 -5.40
CA ALA A 320 7.20 20.38 -4.95
C ALA A 320 8.35 20.58 -5.95
N THR A 321 8.76 19.52 -6.63
CA THR A 321 9.81 19.58 -7.66
C THR A 321 9.30 20.29 -8.91
N GLU A 322 8.11 19.93 -9.38
CA GLU A 322 7.50 20.57 -10.54
C GLU A 322 7.14 22.05 -10.27
N ILE A 323 6.63 22.38 -9.09
CA ILE A 323 6.40 23.77 -8.69
C ILE A 323 7.69 24.60 -8.71
N ARG A 324 8.81 24.05 -8.23
CA ARG A 324 10.10 24.75 -8.29
C ARG A 324 10.57 24.97 -9.72
N ARG A 325 10.47 23.94 -10.57
CA ARG A 325 10.83 24.01 -11.98
C ARG A 325 10.02 25.10 -12.71
N LEU A 326 8.71 25.05 -12.59
CA LEU A 326 7.81 26.01 -13.23
C LEU A 326 8.02 27.43 -12.73
N ARG A 327 8.21 27.65 -11.43
CA ARG A 327 8.52 29.00 -10.88
C ARG A 327 9.81 29.58 -11.45
N THR A 328 10.83 28.77 -11.60
CA THR A 328 12.11 29.22 -12.19
C THR A 328 11.92 29.62 -13.64
N GLN A 329 11.23 28.81 -14.43
CA GLN A 329 10.93 29.09 -15.85
C GLN A 329 10.08 30.35 -16.01
N THR A 330 9.00 30.46 -15.23
CA THR A 330 8.10 31.62 -15.27
C THR A 330 8.85 32.92 -14.90
N SER A 331 9.73 32.88 -13.90
CA SER A 331 10.54 34.04 -13.52
C SER A 331 11.54 34.45 -14.60
N GLN A 332 12.19 33.51 -15.26
CA GLN A 332 13.11 33.81 -16.37
C GLN A 332 12.37 34.41 -17.55
N ARG A 333 11.21 33.86 -17.92
CA ARG A 333 10.38 34.41 -19.01
C ARG A 333 9.82 35.79 -18.67
N SER A 334 9.42 36.05 -17.42
CA SER A 334 8.97 37.37 -17.00
C SER A 334 10.04 38.45 -17.23
N ARG A 335 11.30 38.16 -16.90
CA ARG A 335 12.41 39.10 -17.17
C ARG A 335 12.62 39.37 -18.66
N ALA A 336 12.44 38.30 -19.49
CA ALA A 336 12.52 38.46 -20.94
C ALA A 336 11.37 39.31 -21.48
N ILE A 337 10.16 39.09 -20.99
CA ILE A 337 8.96 39.89 -21.32
C ILE A 337 9.19 41.38 -20.98
N ASP A 338 9.73 41.69 -19.81
CA ASP A 338 10.03 43.11 -19.42
C ASP A 338 11.01 43.75 -20.40
N LYS A 339 12.07 43.02 -20.80
CA LYS A 339 13.05 43.50 -21.77
C LYS A 339 12.43 43.79 -23.15
N PHE A 340 11.66 42.83 -23.68
CA PHE A 340 11.01 42.97 -25.00
C PHE A 340 9.89 44.01 -24.96
N SER A 341 9.19 44.19 -23.83
CA SER A 341 8.18 45.23 -23.67
C SER A 341 8.78 46.63 -23.68
N ALA A 342 9.97 46.83 -23.10
CA ALA A 342 10.72 48.09 -23.22
C ALA A 342 11.12 48.38 -24.66
N GLU A 343 11.66 47.37 -25.40
CA GLU A 343 12.00 47.48 -26.82
C GLU A 343 10.77 47.83 -27.68
N LYS A 344 9.62 47.16 -27.45
CA LYS A 344 8.33 47.45 -28.08
C LYS A 344 7.92 48.92 -27.89
N THR A 345 8.05 49.42 -26.65
CA THR A 345 7.69 50.82 -26.32
C THR A 345 8.53 51.81 -27.09
N ASP A 346 9.83 51.57 -27.27
CA ASP A 346 10.72 52.45 -28.01
C ASP A 346 10.46 52.40 -29.53
N LEU A 347 10.19 51.22 -30.10
CA LEU A 347 9.76 51.06 -31.48
C LEU A 347 8.44 51.79 -31.77
N LEU A 348 7.44 51.67 -30.88
CA LEU A 348 6.15 52.35 -30.98
C LEU A 348 6.29 53.87 -30.91
N ARG A 349 7.21 54.40 -30.03
CA ARG A 349 7.48 55.82 -29.94
C ARG A 349 8.01 56.38 -31.23
N THR A 350 8.87 55.65 -31.91
CA THR A 350 9.47 56.03 -33.22
C THR A 350 8.43 56.01 -34.35
N LEU A 351 7.47 55.09 -34.32
CA LEU A 351 6.39 54.94 -35.29
C LEU A 351 5.21 55.92 -35.12
N LYS A 352 5.03 56.49 -33.92
CA LYS A 352 3.87 57.32 -33.54
C LYS A 352 3.76 58.70 -34.25
N SER A 353 4.71 59.06 -35.08
CA SER A 353 4.71 60.34 -35.81
C SER A 353 3.85 60.38 -37.08
N SER A 354 3.07 59.31 -37.39
CA SER A 354 2.19 59.31 -38.58
C SER A 354 0.88 58.54 -38.32
N GLY A 355 -0.26 59.19 -38.57
CA GLY A 355 -1.63 58.77 -38.15
C GLY A 355 -2.20 57.46 -38.71
N ALA A 356 -1.44 56.69 -39.49
CA ALA A 356 -1.82 55.36 -39.94
C ALA A 356 -1.39 54.23 -38.97
N LEU A 357 -0.57 54.61 -37.96
CA LEU A 357 0.07 53.66 -37.05
C LEU A 357 -0.92 52.98 -36.09
N ASP A 358 -1.90 53.72 -35.57
CA ASP A 358 -2.82 53.16 -34.56
C ASP A 358 -3.70 52.02 -35.13
N THR A 359 -4.09 52.12 -36.42
CA THR A 359 -4.88 51.10 -37.10
C THR A 359 -4.02 49.87 -37.38
N LEU A 360 -2.78 50.04 -37.82
CA LEU A 360 -1.84 48.95 -38.05
C LEU A 360 -1.50 48.21 -36.75
N ILE A 361 -1.24 48.97 -35.68
CA ILE A 361 -0.99 48.37 -34.34
C ILE A 361 -2.17 47.52 -33.87
N ALA A 362 -3.41 48.01 -34.08
CA ALA A 362 -4.61 47.24 -33.70
C ALA A 362 -4.75 45.95 -34.52
N LEU A 363 -4.48 46.01 -35.82
CA LEU A 363 -4.50 44.83 -36.72
C LEU A 363 -3.42 43.80 -36.33
N GLN A 364 -2.21 44.26 -36.04
CA GLN A 364 -1.08 43.41 -35.64
C GLN A 364 -1.34 42.79 -34.25
N ARG A 365 -1.88 43.54 -33.29
CA ARG A 365 -2.27 43.04 -31.98
C ARG A 365 -3.29 41.91 -32.11
N GLY A 366 -4.34 42.11 -32.93
CA GLY A 366 -5.35 41.09 -33.17
C GLY A 366 -4.77 39.84 -33.85
N LEU A 367 -3.84 40.00 -34.81
CA LEU A 367 -3.14 38.85 -35.42
C LEU A 367 -2.33 38.09 -34.39
N THR A 368 -1.53 38.79 -33.58
CA THR A 368 -0.67 38.15 -32.58
C THR A 368 -1.49 37.43 -31.50
N GLU A 369 -2.65 37.97 -31.09
CA GLU A 369 -3.57 37.30 -30.17
C GLU A 369 -4.14 35.99 -30.74
N LEU A 370 -4.47 35.97 -32.04
CA LEU A 370 -4.93 34.77 -32.73
C LEU A 370 -3.82 33.73 -32.87
N GLU A 371 -2.62 34.15 -33.26
CA GLU A 371 -1.44 33.26 -33.35
C GLU A 371 -1.09 32.65 -31.99
N ALA A 372 -1.14 33.44 -30.93
CA ALA A 372 -0.92 32.97 -29.58
C ALA A 372 -1.95 31.94 -29.13
N LYS A 373 -3.24 32.17 -29.42
CA LYS A 373 -4.30 31.19 -29.14
C LYS A 373 -4.10 29.89 -29.92
N HIS A 374 -3.71 30.02 -31.22
CA HIS A 374 -3.43 28.86 -32.05
C HIS A 374 -2.28 28.02 -31.51
N ASP A 375 -1.16 28.65 -31.11
CA ASP A 375 0.02 27.92 -30.63
C ASP A 375 -0.25 27.26 -29.26
N SER A 376 -0.99 27.95 -28.39
CA SER A 376 -1.47 27.35 -27.14
C SER A 376 -2.36 26.15 -27.37
N LEU A 377 -3.31 26.26 -28.31
CA LEU A 377 -4.21 25.15 -28.67
C LEU A 377 -3.45 23.98 -29.29
N LYS A 378 -2.49 24.25 -30.15
CA LYS A 378 -1.62 23.25 -30.78
C LYS A 378 -0.81 22.48 -29.72
N ALA A 379 -0.17 23.20 -28.80
CA ALA A 379 0.57 22.58 -27.70
C ALA A 379 -0.33 21.66 -26.86
N ARG A 380 -1.55 22.10 -26.55
CA ARG A 380 -2.55 21.33 -25.80
C ARG A 380 -2.98 20.05 -26.53
N ILE A 381 -3.21 20.14 -27.84
CA ILE A 381 -3.55 18.99 -28.69
C ILE A 381 -2.41 17.96 -28.67
N GLU A 382 -1.16 18.41 -28.86
CA GLU A 382 0.01 17.51 -28.88
C GLU A 382 0.22 16.82 -27.52
N GLU A 383 0.06 17.55 -26.44
CA GLU A 383 0.19 16.98 -25.10
C GLU A 383 -0.92 15.96 -24.82
N ARG A 384 -2.17 16.28 -25.19
CA ARG A 384 -3.30 15.35 -25.07
C ARG A 384 -3.07 14.07 -25.87
N LYS A 385 -2.63 14.18 -27.13
CA LYS A 385 -2.28 13.04 -27.98
C LYS A 385 -1.19 12.16 -27.34
N ARG A 386 -0.17 12.76 -26.74
CA ARG A 386 0.89 12.01 -26.03
C ARG A 386 0.35 11.22 -24.85
N PHE A 387 -0.54 11.81 -24.07
CA PHE A 387 -1.16 11.11 -22.95
C PHE A 387 -2.07 9.98 -23.42
N ASP A 388 -2.87 10.18 -24.46
CA ASP A 388 -3.75 9.15 -25.00
C ASP A 388 -2.96 7.96 -25.53
N VAL A 389 -1.92 8.21 -26.33
CA VAL A 389 -1.02 7.16 -26.83
C VAL A 389 -0.40 6.37 -25.66
N ARG A 390 0.06 7.07 -24.62
CA ARG A 390 0.66 6.42 -23.46
C ARG A 390 -0.37 5.62 -22.64
N LYS A 391 -1.58 6.13 -22.50
CA LYS A 391 -2.70 5.45 -21.84
C LYS A 391 -3.10 4.18 -22.59
N ASP A 392 -3.14 4.25 -23.93
CA ASP A 392 -3.46 3.10 -24.78
C ASP A 392 -2.36 2.03 -24.72
N ALA A 393 -1.09 2.45 -24.76
CA ALA A 393 0.04 1.54 -24.60
C ALA A 393 0.00 0.81 -23.24
N LEU A 394 -0.29 1.53 -22.14
CA LEU A 394 -0.47 0.91 -20.84
C LEU A 394 -1.69 -0.02 -20.78
N SER A 395 -2.78 0.34 -21.47
CA SER A 395 -3.96 -0.51 -21.56
C SER A 395 -3.69 -1.81 -22.31
N ALA A 396 -2.90 -1.75 -23.39
CA ALA A 396 -2.44 -2.93 -24.13
C ALA A 396 -1.53 -3.82 -23.26
N SER A 397 -0.55 -3.22 -22.58
CA SER A 397 0.34 -3.93 -21.65
C SER A 397 -0.44 -4.61 -20.50
N MET A 398 -1.45 -3.94 -19.96
CA MET A 398 -2.34 -4.53 -18.94
C MET A 398 -3.15 -5.73 -19.47
N ILE A 399 -3.55 -5.70 -20.74
CA ILE A 399 -4.24 -6.84 -21.38
C ILE A 399 -3.26 -8.02 -21.48
N GLU A 400 -2.06 -7.75 -21.96
CA GLU A 400 -0.99 -8.75 -22.05
C GLU A 400 -0.61 -9.30 -20.68
N GLY A 401 -0.42 -8.43 -19.68
CA GLY A 401 -0.15 -8.82 -18.30
C GLY A 401 -1.20 -9.77 -17.75
N ARG A 402 -2.49 -9.49 -17.99
CA ARG A 402 -3.58 -10.42 -17.61
C ARG A 402 -3.53 -11.74 -18.37
N ALA A 403 -3.19 -11.71 -19.66
CA ALA A 403 -3.04 -12.94 -20.44
C ALA A 403 -1.89 -13.80 -19.90
N LEU A 404 -0.78 -13.18 -19.49
CA LEU A 404 0.34 -13.86 -18.82
C LEU A 404 -0.07 -14.45 -17.48
N LEU A 405 -0.86 -13.74 -16.66
CA LEU A 405 -1.39 -14.26 -15.40
C LEU A 405 -2.33 -15.45 -15.62
N LYS A 406 -3.18 -15.41 -16.65
CA LYS A 406 -4.04 -16.56 -17.02
C LYS A 406 -3.22 -17.77 -17.41
N ARG A 407 -2.18 -17.58 -18.23
CA ARG A 407 -1.26 -18.65 -18.61
C ARG A 407 -0.53 -19.21 -17.41
N ASP A 408 0.00 -18.34 -16.52
CA ASP A 408 0.64 -18.77 -15.27
C ASP A 408 -0.31 -19.61 -14.41
N LEU A 409 -1.59 -19.23 -14.34
CA LEU A 409 -2.59 -20.00 -13.59
C LEU A 409 -2.80 -21.40 -14.18
N GLU A 410 -2.79 -21.56 -15.51
CA GLU A 410 -2.86 -22.86 -16.18
C GLU A 410 -1.56 -23.66 -16.00
N ASP A 411 -0.40 -23.03 -16.16
CA ASP A 411 0.91 -23.67 -15.96
C ASP A 411 1.09 -24.18 -14.52
N ARG A 412 0.49 -23.48 -13.56
CA ARG A 412 0.49 -23.82 -12.12
C ARG A 412 -0.75 -24.59 -11.68
N ARG A 413 -1.53 -25.12 -12.61
CA ARG A 413 -2.75 -25.85 -12.31
C ARG A 413 -2.58 -26.92 -11.23
N PRO A 414 -1.50 -27.76 -11.23
CA PRO A 414 -1.30 -28.75 -10.17
C PRO A 414 -1.18 -28.14 -8.77
N ILE A 415 -0.58 -26.95 -8.66
CA ILE A 415 -0.43 -26.21 -7.40
C ILE A 415 -1.77 -25.67 -6.92
N VAL A 416 -2.53 -25.10 -7.86
CA VAL A 416 -3.86 -24.56 -7.60
C VAL A 416 -4.81 -25.66 -7.15
N ASP A 417 -4.80 -26.80 -7.86
CA ASP A 417 -5.63 -27.96 -7.54
C ASP A 417 -5.26 -28.56 -6.18
N GLU A 418 -3.97 -28.57 -5.81
CA GLU A 418 -3.52 -28.99 -4.49
C GLU A 418 -4.08 -28.09 -3.38
N VAL A 419 -3.96 -26.77 -3.51
CA VAL A 419 -4.49 -25.81 -2.52
C VAL A 419 -6.00 -25.91 -2.40
N VAL A 420 -6.70 -25.95 -3.54
CA VAL A 420 -8.15 -26.09 -3.60
C VAL A 420 -8.59 -27.41 -2.96
N GLY A 421 -7.88 -28.48 -3.24
CA GLY A 421 -8.11 -29.81 -2.68
C GLY A 421 -7.94 -29.82 -1.15
N LEU A 422 -6.85 -29.27 -0.63
CA LEU A 422 -6.60 -29.16 0.81
C LEU A 422 -7.70 -28.37 1.52
N PHE A 423 -8.06 -27.21 0.97
CA PHE A 423 -9.13 -26.40 1.56
C PHE A 423 -10.47 -27.15 1.58
N ALA A 424 -10.82 -27.83 0.49
CA ALA A 424 -12.03 -28.63 0.40
C ALA A 424 -12.01 -29.86 1.35
N GLU A 425 -10.84 -30.47 1.53
CA GLU A 425 -10.64 -31.60 2.47
C GLU A 425 -10.81 -31.13 3.92
N TYR A 426 -10.15 -30.04 4.31
CA TYR A 426 -10.20 -29.53 5.68
C TYR A 426 -11.60 -29.04 6.05
N THR A 427 -12.27 -28.32 5.17
CA THR A 427 -13.65 -27.91 5.40
C THR A 427 -14.61 -29.10 5.44
N ARG A 428 -14.42 -30.11 4.60
CA ARG A 428 -15.20 -31.36 4.67
C ARG A 428 -14.99 -32.10 5.97
N PHE A 429 -13.77 -32.11 6.49
CA PHE A 429 -13.47 -32.74 7.77
C PHE A 429 -14.23 -32.07 8.93
N LEU A 430 -14.32 -30.73 8.90
CA LEU A 430 -15.01 -29.97 9.95
C LEU A 430 -16.54 -29.97 9.81
N TYR A 431 -17.06 -29.89 8.59
CA TYR A 431 -18.48 -29.63 8.33
C TYR A 431 -19.21 -30.72 7.54
N GLY A 432 -18.51 -31.75 7.09
CA GLY A 432 -19.07 -32.81 6.24
C GLY A 432 -19.27 -32.42 4.78
N VAL A 433 -19.11 -31.13 4.44
CA VAL A 433 -19.24 -30.59 3.07
C VAL A 433 -17.96 -29.85 2.69
N PRO A 434 -17.52 -29.95 1.42
CA PRO A 434 -16.34 -29.25 0.96
C PRO A 434 -16.63 -27.77 0.79
N GLY A 435 -15.74 -26.92 1.29
CA GLY A 435 -15.71 -25.52 0.93
C GLY A 435 -15.18 -25.29 -0.48
N LYS A 436 -15.37 -24.10 -0.99
CA LYS A 436 -14.96 -23.67 -2.32
C LYS A 436 -13.85 -22.63 -2.22
N LEU A 437 -12.70 -22.95 -2.74
CA LEU A 437 -11.63 -22.00 -3.01
C LEU A 437 -11.52 -21.84 -4.53
N SER A 438 -11.67 -20.63 -5.05
CA SER A 438 -11.51 -20.34 -6.48
C SER A 438 -10.42 -19.27 -6.68
N ILE A 439 -9.64 -19.45 -7.73
CA ILE A 439 -8.59 -18.50 -8.14
C ILE A 439 -8.81 -18.17 -9.60
N ASP A 440 -9.11 -16.89 -9.87
CA ASP A 440 -9.38 -16.37 -11.21
C ASP A 440 -8.45 -15.21 -11.53
N VAL A 441 -8.41 -14.79 -12.80
CA VAL A 441 -7.74 -13.55 -13.23
C VAL A 441 -8.79 -12.55 -13.71
N LYS A 442 -8.98 -11.46 -12.94
CA LYS A 442 -9.89 -10.35 -13.25
C LYS A 442 -9.11 -9.09 -13.67
N GLN A 443 -9.78 -7.94 -13.74
CA GLN A 443 -9.14 -6.68 -14.16
C GLN A 443 -7.92 -6.29 -13.30
N ALA A 444 -8.00 -6.49 -11.99
CA ALA A 444 -6.92 -6.17 -11.06
C ALA A 444 -5.85 -7.29 -10.91
N GLY A 445 -5.92 -8.35 -11.71
CA GLY A 445 -5.08 -9.53 -11.63
C GLY A 445 -5.77 -10.69 -10.91
N TYR A 446 -5.02 -11.46 -10.12
CA TYR A 446 -5.59 -12.60 -9.39
C TYR A 446 -6.73 -12.16 -8.47
N ALA A 447 -7.79 -12.94 -8.49
CA ALA A 447 -8.96 -12.81 -7.64
C ALA A 447 -9.22 -14.13 -6.94
N PHE A 448 -9.36 -14.07 -5.63
CA PHE A 448 -9.58 -15.23 -4.77
C PHE A 448 -11.04 -15.22 -4.32
N GLY A 449 -11.72 -16.35 -4.43
CA GLY A 449 -13.04 -16.58 -3.86
C GLY A 449 -12.95 -17.71 -2.86
N ILE A 450 -13.36 -17.49 -1.63
CA ILE A 450 -13.32 -18.47 -0.55
C ILE A 450 -14.70 -18.48 0.11
N SER A 451 -15.36 -19.61 0.14
CA SER A 451 -16.72 -19.75 0.65
C SER A 451 -17.04 -21.18 1.11
N ILE A 452 -18.04 -21.28 1.96
CA ILE A 452 -18.68 -22.53 2.38
C ILE A 452 -20.20 -22.34 2.37
N ASP A 453 -20.97 -23.39 2.12
CA ASP A 453 -22.45 -23.30 2.00
C ASP A 453 -23.20 -22.86 3.29
N ARG A 454 -22.47 -22.61 4.39
CA ARG A 454 -23.02 -22.22 5.70
C ARG A 454 -22.52 -20.86 6.17
N GLU A 455 -22.14 -19.98 5.25
CA GLU A 455 -21.65 -18.64 5.58
C GLU A 455 -22.68 -17.80 6.36
N GLY A 456 -22.18 -16.91 7.20
CA GLY A 456 -22.99 -15.90 7.91
C GLY A 456 -23.06 -16.07 9.44
N SER A 457 -22.25 -16.97 10.02
CA SER A 457 -22.03 -17.00 11.45
C SER A 457 -20.55 -16.85 11.76
N ASP A 458 -20.23 -16.04 12.77
CA ASP A 458 -18.85 -15.74 13.20
C ASP A 458 -18.00 -17.01 13.37
N GLY A 459 -18.55 -18.07 13.96
CA GLY A 459 -17.85 -19.32 14.19
C GLY A 459 -17.54 -20.11 12.90
N VAL A 460 -18.41 -20.03 11.90
CA VAL A 460 -18.16 -20.64 10.58
C VAL A 460 -17.07 -19.86 9.85
N ASP A 461 -17.14 -18.53 9.85
CA ASP A 461 -16.15 -17.67 9.21
C ASP A 461 -14.76 -17.87 9.83
N GLN A 462 -14.67 -18.00 11.16
CA GLN A 462 -13.43 -18.34 11.86
C GLN A 462 -12.84 -19.69 11.38
N MET A 463 -13.68 -20.72 11.20
CA MET A 463 -13.23 -22.02 10.74
C MET A 463 -12.85 -22.01 9.25
N VAL A 464 -13.46 -21.18 8.43
CA VAL A 464 -13.04 -20.93 7.04
C VAL A 464 -11.63 -20.32 7.01
N VAL A 465 -11.36 -19.34 7.88
CA VAL A 465 -10.01 -18.76 8.05
C VAL A 465 -9.03 -19.83 8.51
N PHE A 466 -9.40 -20.62 9.52
CA PHE A 466 -8.59 -21.72 10.03
C PHE A 466 -8.19 -22.71 8.93
N CYS A 467 -9.16 -23.20 8.14
CA CYS A 467 -8.90 -24.15 7.04
C CYS A 467 -8.00 -23.54 5.97
N PHE A 468 -8.19 -22.27 5.66
CA PHE A 468 -7.37 -21.56 4.68
C PHE A 468 -5.93 -21.38 5.18
N ASP A 469 -5.73 -20.92 6.41
CA ASP A 469 -4.41 -20.75 7.01
C ASP A 469 -3.67 -22.10 7.12
N LEU A 470 -4.39 -23.16 7.49
CA LEU A 470 -3.85 -24.51 7.54
C LEU A 470 -3.43 -25.01 6.14
N ALA A 471 -4.24 -24.75 5.11
CA ALA A 471 -3.89 -25.09 3.73
C ALA A 471 -2.64 -24.35 3.25
N ILE A 472 -2.52 -23.05 3.55
CA ILE A 472 -1.31 -22.27 3.27
C ILE A 472 -0.09 -22.87 4.00
N ALA A 473 -0.21 -23.19 5.30
CA ALA A 473 0.89 -23.76 6.07
C ALA A 473 1.34 -25.10 5.49
N THR A 474 0.39 -25.95 5.07
CA THR A 474 0.66 -27.23 4.41
C THR A 474 1.41 -27.07 3.10
N ILE A 475 0.93 -26.20 2.21
CA ILE A 475 1.61 -25.92 0.93
C ILE A 475 3.02 -25.39 1.15
N ARG A 476 3.19 -24.48 2.10
CA ARG A 476 4.51 -23.94 2.43
C ARG A 476 5.44 -25.01 3.00
N ALA A 477 4.93 -25.95 3.81
CA ALA A 477 5.70 -27.07 4.32
C ALA A 477 6.16 -27.99 3.19
N ARG A 478 5.25 -28.42 2.32
CA ARG A 478 5.55 -29.26 1.15
C ARG A 478 6.58 -28.64 0.22
N ARG A 479 6.59 -27.29 0.13
CA ARG A 479 7.57 -26.52 -0.65
C ARG A 479 8.83 -26.18 0.11
N ARG A 480 9.00 -26.70 1.31
CA ARG A 480 10.19 -26.47 2.15
C ARG A 480 10.47 -24.98 2.36
N SER A 481 9.42 -24.18 2.60
CA SER A 481 9.58 -22.77 2.92
C SER A 481 10.57 -22.58 4.09
N PRO A 482 11.51 -21.62 4.01
CA PRO A 482 12.52 -21.42 5.05
C PRO A 482 11.97 -21.11 6.43
N PHE A 483 10.73 -20.62 6.49
CA PHE A 483 10.03 -20.31 7.74
C PHE A 483 8.60 -20.83 7.64
N ASN A 484 8.29 -21.88 8.40
CA ASN A 484 7.00 -22.55 8.34
C ASN A 484 6.44 -22.80 9.74
N ILE A 485 5.71 -21.83 10.23
CA ILE A 485 5.04 -21.83 11.53
C ILE A 485 3.62 -21.31 11.32
N LEU A 486 2.67 -21.84 12.07
CA LEU A 486 1.30 -21.34 12.13
C LEU A 486 0.93 -21.07 13.59
N LEU A 487 0.52 -19.85 13.90
CA LEU A 487 0.12 -19.43 15.24
C LEU A 487 -1.33 -18.93 15.24
N HIS A 488 -2.16 -19.50 16.11
CA HIS A 488 -3.53 -19.03 16.32
C HIS A 488 -3.77 -18.64 17.78
N ASP A 489 -4.43 -17.50 17.96
CA ASP A 489 -4.92 -17.08 19.27
C ASP A 489 -6.23 -17.76 19.63
N SER A 490 -6.59 -17.80 20.90
CA SER A 490 -7.86 -18.34 21.40
C SER A 490 -9.09 -17.68 20.77
N THR A 491 -8.96 -16.47 20.22
CA THR A 491 -10.02 -15.78 19.49
C THR A 491 -10.43 -16.49 18.19
N MET A 492 -9.57 -17.33 17.62
CA MET A 492 -9.91 -18.21 16.49
C MET A 492 -11.06 -19.17 16.80
N PHE A 493 -11.22 -19.55 18.05
CA PHE A 493 -12.19 -20.55 18.49
C PHE A 493 -13.33 -19.99 19.36
N ALA A 494 -13.40 -18.66 19.50
CA ALA A 494 -14.27 -18.01 20.49
C ALA A 494 -15.77 -18.23 20.25
N ASP A 495 -16.17 -18.24 18.98
CA ASP A 495 -17.58 -18.34 18.58
C ASP A 495 -17.88 -19.69 17.88
N VAL A 496 -16.94 -20.67 17.96
CA VAL A 496 -17.00 -21.96 17.23
C VAL A 496 -17.75 -23.01 18.08
N ASP A 497 -18.60 -23.77 17.41
CA ASP A 497 -19.28 -24.92 18.05
C ASP A 497 -18.24 -25.92 18.61
N PRO A 498 -18.47 -26.47 19.82
CA PRO A 498 -17.50 -27.36 20.47
C PRO A 498 -17.06 -28.58 19.64
N ARG A 499 -17.93 -29.11 18.79
CA ARG A 499 -17.61 -30.23 17.90
C ARG A 499 -16.60 -29.83 16.83
N GLN A 500 -16.85 -28.70 16.14
CA GLN A 500 -15.93 -28.17 15.12
C GLN A 500 -14.61 -27.71 15.76
N TYR A 501 -14.67 -27.16 16.96
CA TYR A 501 -13.47 -26.80 17.72
C TYR A 501 -12.59 -28.04 18.00
N GLY A 502 -13.18 -29.12 18.52
CA GLY A 502 -12.44 -30.37 18.76
C GLY A 502 -11.85 -30.96 17.48
N LEU A 503 -12.65 -31.01 16.40
CA LEU A 503 -12.18 -31.47 15.08
C LEU A 503 -11.05 -30.59 14.54
N ALA A 504 -11.12 -29.27 14.70
CA ALA A 504 -10.07 -28.36 14.26
C ALA A 504 -8.73 -28.61 14.97
N LEU A 505 -8.75 -28.87 16.28
CA LEU A 505 -7.53 -29.21 17.02
C LEU A 505 -6.93 -30.55 16.57
N GLN A 506 -7.76 -31.57 16.36
CA GLN A 506 -7.33 -32.88 15.84
C GLN A 506 -6.70 -32.70 14.44
N LEU A 507 -7.38 -32.00 13.54
CA LEU A 507 -6.91 -31.74 12.19
C LEU A 507 -5.57 -30.99 12.18
N ALA A 508 -5.45 -29.92 12.98
CA ALA A 508 -4.21 -29.16 13.09
C ALA A 508 -3.05 -30.00 13.62
N ALA A 509 -3.30 -30.80 14.65
CA ALA A 509 -2.28 -31.67 15.24
C ALA A 509 -1.78 -32.72 14.25
N ALA A 510 -2.69 -33.42 13.58
CA ALA A 510 -2.38 -34.42 12.58
C ALA A 510 -1.65 -33.81 11.37
N THR A 511 -2.17 -32.71 10.83
CA THR A 511 -1.57 -32.04 9.68
C THR A 511 -0.17 -31.51 10.00
N ALA A 512 0.02 -30.83 11.13
CA ALA A 512 1.32 -30.31 11.53
C ALA A 512 2.36 -31.43 11.73
N ALA A 513 1.96 -32.58 12.28
CA ALA A 513 2.84 -33.74 12.43
C ALA A 513 3.21 -34.36 11.07
N ASN A 514 2.23 -34.57 10.20
CA ASN A 514 2.42 -35.23 8.91
C ASN A 514 3.23 -34.37 7.93
N GLU A 515 2.99 -33.06 7.91
CA GLU A 515 3.62 -32.12 6.97
C GLU A 515 4.90 -31.47 7.53
N GLY A 516 5.20 -31.67 8.81
CA GLY A 516 6.46 -31.23 9.43
C GLY A 516 6.57 -29.74 9.64
N PHE A 517 5.49 -29.06 10.01
CA PHE A 517 5.54 -27.65 10.43
C PHE A 517 5.14 -27.45 11.89
N GLN A 518 5.51 -26.32 12.47
CA GLN A 518 5.17 -25.99 13.83
C GLN A 518 3.82 -25.29 13.90
N TYR A 519 2.83 -25.92 14.56
CA TYR A 519 1.58 -25.28 14.90
C TYR A 519 1.58 -24.92 16.39
N ILE A 520 1.32 -23.64 16.69
CA ILE A 520 1.18 -23.12 18.06
C ILE A 520 -0.20 -22.52 18.21
N CYS A 521 -0.92 -22.90 19.25
CA CYS A 521 -2.21 -22.25 19.57
C CYS A 521 -2.30 -21.89 21.05
N CYS A 522 -2.96 -20.77 21.32
CA CYS A 522 -3.30 -20.33 22.66
C CYS A 522 -4.76 -20.70 22.95
N LEU A 523 -5.03 -21.40 24.02
CA LEU A 523 -6.36 -21.93 24.35
C LEU A 523 -6.78 -21.55 25.76
N ASN A 524 -8.09 -21.58 26.01
CA ASN A 524 -8.68 -21.47 27.36
C ASN A 524 -9.11 -22.85 27.83
N ALA A 525 -8.67 -23.28 29.00
CA ALA A 525 -9.02 -24.58 29.55
C ALA A 525 -10.54 -24.74 29.75
N GLY A 526 -11.21 -23.67 30.21
CA GLY A 526 -12.65 -23.67 30.39
C GLY A 526 -13.49 -23.72 29.12
N ALA A 527 -12.87 -23.38 27.94
CA ALA A 527 -13.53 -23.45 26.64
C ALA A 527 -13.13 -24.68 25.83
N LEU A 528 -12.27 -25.55 26.38
CA LEU A 528 -11.83 -26.75 25.68
C LEU A 528 -12.98 -27.76 25.53
N PRO A 529 -13.24 -28.25 24.30
CA PRO A 529 -14.28 -29.23 24.05
C PRO A 529 -13.79 -30.66 24.38
N LYS A 530 -13.56 -30.95 25.68
CA LYS A 530 -12.94 -32.20 26.15
C LYS A 530 -13.61 -33.46 25.58
N ASP A 531 -14.94 -33.41 25.44
CA ASP A 531 -15.73 -34.56 24.94
C ASP A 531 -15.61 -34.74 23.40
N HIS A 532 -14.97 -33.80 22.70
CA HIS A 532 -14.86 -33.81 21.24
C HIS A 532 -13.40 -33.86 20.73
N LEU A 533 -12.42 -34.11 21.61
CA LEU A 533 -11.01 -34.19 21.23
C LEU A 533 -10.63 -35.54 20.58
N GLY A 534 -11.51 -36.54 20.64
CA GLY A 534 -11.23 -37.88 20.13
C GLY A 534 -9.99 -38.50 20.79
N GLU A 535 -9.07 -39.00 19.95
CA GLU A 535 -7.78 -39.57 20.41
C GLU A 535 -6.68 -38.52 20.62
N PHE A 536 -6.97 -37.23 20.37
CA PHE A 536 -5.97 -36.18 20.51
C PHE A 536 -5.71 -35.85 21.98
N ASP A 537 -4.52 -36.20 22.45
CA ASP A 537 -4.05 -35.89 23.80
C ASP A 537 -3.55 -34.43 23.85
N ILE A 538 -4.42 -33.55 24.33
CA ILE A 538 -4.09 -32.11 24.44
C ILE A 538 -3.05 -31.85 25.53
N ASP A 539 -3.07 -32.61 26.63
CA ASP A 539 -2.12 -32.41 27.74
C ASP A 539 -0.68 -32.74 27.31
N ALA A 540 -0.49 -33.74 26.47
CA ALA A 540 0.79 -34.03 25.86
C ALA A 540 1.28 -32.89 24.92
N ALA A 541 0.37 -32.09 24.38
CA ALA A 541 0.68 -30.94 23.51
C ALA A 541 0.94 -29.66 24.30
N VAL A 542 0.52 -29.54 25.57
CA VAL A 542 0.72 -28.35 26.39
C VAL A 542 2.20 -28.12 26.67
N ARG A 543 2.71 -26.95 26.29
CA ARG A 543 4.09 -26.51 26.51
C ARG A 543 4.19 -25.39 27.55
N LEU A 544 3.13 -24.63 27.74
CA LEU A 544 3.04 -23.57 28.73
C LEU A 544 1.63 -23.53 29.28
N ARG A 545 1.52 -23.54 30.63
CA ARG A 545 0.26 -23.34 31.35
C ARG A 545 0.33 -21.98 32.02
N LEU A 546 -0.62 -21.12 31.70
CA LEU A 546 -0.82 -19.83 32.36
C LEU A 546 -1.99 -19.96 33.32
N THR A 547 -1.86 -19.42 34.54
CA THR A 547 -2.88 -19.50 35.56
C THR A 547 -3.21 -18.11 36.12
N ASP A 548 -4.34 -18.00 36.76
CA ASP A 548 -4.76 -16.82 37.52
C ASP A 548 -4.21 -16.75 38.96
N ASP A 549 -3.36 -17.71 39.32
CA ASP A 549 -2.62 -17.72 40.60
C ASP A 549 -1.61 -16.56 40.68
N GLY A 550 -2.12 -15.41 41.11
CA GLY A 550 -1.33 -14.20 41.30
C GLY A 550 -0.58 -13.74 40.02
N ASP A 551 0.56 -13.10 40.25
CA ASP A 551 1.41 -12.62 39.13
C ASP A 551 2.26 -13.73 38.51
N HIS A 552 2.58 -14.77 39.27
CA HIS A 552 3.48 -15.85 38.82
C HIS A 552 2.85 -16.73 37.73
N GLY A 553 1.53 -16.88 37.75
CA GLY A 553 0.81 -17.62 36.72
C GLY A 553 0.70 -16.90 35.38
N ARG A 554 1.02 -15.62 35.33
CA ARG A 554 0.89 -14.77 34.14
C ARG A 554 2.14 -14.84 33.25
N LEU A 555 1.97 -14.66 31.95
CA LEU A 555 3.08 -14.69 30.98
C LEU A 555 4.19 -13.67 31.31
N LEU A 556 3.83 -12.47 31.74
CA LEU A 556 4.79 -11.40 32.07
C LEU A 556 5.28 -11.45 33.53
N GLY A 557 4.80 -12.39 34.34
CA GLY A 557 5.12 -12.42 35.75
C GLY A 557 4.60 -11.21 36.54
N MET A 558 3.67 -10.45 35.97
CA MET A 558 3.06 -9.27 36.55
C MET A 558 1.69 -8.98 35.95
N ARG A 559 0.86 -8.27 36.69
CA ARG A 559 -0.34 -7.60 36.20
C ARG A 559 0.04 -6.17 35.79
N LEU A 560 -0.19 -5.80 34.53
CA LEU A 560 0.04 -4.43 34.10
C LEU A 560 -0.91 -3.48 34.83
N PRO A 561 -0.42 -2.39 35.44
CA PRO A 561 -1.27 -1.41 36.11
C PRO A 561 -2.17 -0.71 35.07
N PRO A 562 -3.32 -0.12 35.49
CA PRO A 562 -4.10 0.71 34.59
C PRO A 562 -3.24 1.85 34.02
N ARG A 563 -3.39 2.15 32.73
CA ARG A 563 -2.76 3.34 32.17
C ARG A 563 -3.36 4.58 32.83
N GLU A 564 -2.54 5.44 33.37
CA GLU A 564 -2.97 6.78 33.75
C GLU A 564 -3.54 7.46 32.51
N ARG A 565 -4.79 7.88 32.57
CA ARG A 565 -5.36 8.71 31.50
C ARG A 565 -4.51 9.99 31.46
N ALA A 566 -3.87 10.24 30.33
CA ALA A 566 -3.28 11.56 30.10
C ALA A 566 -4.39 12.59 30.31
N ALA A 567 -4.19 13.47 31.31
CA ALA A 567 -5.10 14.51 31.69
C ALA A 567 -5.25 15.56 30.56
#